data_f485d0fd8bbeb5453b754792b25ddbc7
#
_entry.id   f485d0fd8bbeb5453b754792b25ddbc7
#
_cell.length_a   1.000
_cell.length_b   1.000
_cell.length_c   1.000
_cell.angle_alpha   90.00
_cell.angle_beta   90.00
_cell.angle_gamma   90.00
#
_symmetry.space_group_name_H-M   'P 1'
#
loop_
_entity.id
_entity.type
_entity.pdbx_description
1 polymer ?
#
loop_
_entity_poly.entity_id
_entity_poly.type
_entity_poly.pdbx_seq_one_letter_code
_entity_poly.pdbx_strand_id
1 'polypeptide(L)'
;MDYIMETVGLRKAYKDNIVVDDVNMHISKGAIYGFVGPNGAGKSTVMKMILSLIQPDAGEVQLLGEKVTSHSYEIFKKVGSIIENPYFYDKMTARQNLELHCEYMGFPNKERIDEVLHLVDLQNVEKKQVCHYSVSYTHLTLPTTERV
;
A
#
# COMPACT_ATOMS: atom_id res chain seq x y z
N MET A 1 -24.50 2.45 -5.62
CA MET A 1 -23.20 2.87 -6.20
C MET A 1 -22.19 1.86 -5.68
N ASP A 2 -21.37 1.30 -6.57
CA ASP A 2 -20.37 0.31 -6.13
C ASP A 2 -19.11 1.04 -5.70
N TYR A 3 -18.91 1.16 -4.39
CA TYR A 3 -17.67 1.68 -3.83
C TYR A 3 -16.62 0.58 -3.83
N ILE A 4 -15.41 0.92 -4.25
CA ILE A 4 -14.26 0.01 -4.20
C ILE A 4 -13.63 -0.01 -2.80
N MET A 5 -13.78 1.10 -2.07
CA MET A 5 -13.36 1.22 -0.68
C MET A 5 -14.38 2.05 0.10
N GLU A 6 -14.71 1.58 1.29
CA GLU A 6 -15.65 2.23 2.19
C GLU A 6 -15.17 2.10 3.64
N THR A 7 -15.31 3.18 4.41
CA THR A 7 -15.15 3.13 5.86
C THR A 7 -16.39 3.70 6.53
N VAL A 8 -16.83 3.08 7.59
CA VAL A 8 -18.04 3.49 8.35
C VAL A 8 -17.68 3.60 9.81
N GLY A 9 -17.83 4.79 10.39
CA GLY A 9 -17.65 5.05 11.80
C GLY A 9 -16.26 4.72 12.34
N LEU A 10 -15.22 4.87 11.49
CA LEU A 10 -13.87 4.40 11.82
C LEU A 10 -13.29 5.21 12.98
N ARG A 11 -12.86 4.53 14.05
CA ARG A 11 -12.32 5.16 15.25
C ARG A 11 -11.06 4.46 15.73
N LYS A 12 -10.11 5.27 16.21
CA LYS A 12 -8.88 4.81 16.87
C LYS A 12 -8.44 5.75 17.97
N ALA A 13 -8.19 5.19 19.16
CA ALA A 13 -7.59 5.89 20.26
C ALA A 13 -6.29 5.20 20.70
N TYR A 14 -5.36 5.97 21.21
CA TYR A 14 -4.17 5.48 21.90
C TYR A 14 -4.16 6.03 23.31
N LYS A 15 -4.39 5.16 24.28
CA LYS A 15 -4.66 5.55 25.68
C LYS A 15 -5.83 6.54 25.71
N ASP A 16 -5.62 7.74 26.25
CA ASP A 16 -6.65 8.78 26.40
C ASP A 16 -6.75 9.72 25.17
N ASN A 17 -5.94 9.49 24.13
CA ASN A 17 -5.91 10.35 22.96
C ASN A 17 -6.64 9.70 21.76
N ILE A 18 -7.75 10.29 21.34
CA ILE A 18 -8.49 9.89 20.14
C ILE A 18 -7.75 10.47 18.94
N VAL A 19 -7.22 9.62 18.08
CA VAL A 19 -6.46 9.99 16.87
C VAL A 19 -7.32 9.97 15.61
N VAL A 20 -8.30 9.08 15.58
CA VAL A 20 -9.31 8.99 14.51
C VAL A 20 -10.67 8.88 15.17
N ASP A 21 -11.63 9.71 14.76
CA ASP A 21 -12.96 9.72 15.30
C ASP A 21 -14.01 9.84 14.19
N ASP A 22 -14.88 8.86 14.09
CA ASP A 22 -16.01 8.77 13.16
C ASP A 22 -15.67 9.06 11.70
N VAL A 23 -14.60 8.44 11.16
CA VAL A 23 -14.20 8.65 9.76
C VAL A 23 -15.04 7.76 8.83
N ASN A 24 -15.76 8.44 7.94
CA ASN A 24 -16.63 7.85 6.93
C ASN A 24 -16.11 8.24 5.55
N MET A 25 -15.75 7.25 4.71
CA MET A 25 -15.19 7.45 3.38
C MET A 25 -15.88 6.52 2.38
N HIS A 26 -16.09 7.01 1.17
CA HIS A 26 -16.70 6.25 0.09
C HIS A 26 -15.92 6.55 -1.20
N ILE A 27 -15.19 5.57 -1.72
CA ILE A 27 -14.38 5.72 -2.92
C ILE A 27 -14.93 4.81 -4.01
N SER A 28 -15.34 5.43 -5.10
CA SER A 28 -15.84 4.72 -6.28
C SER A 28 -14.68 4.13 -7.09
N LYS A 29 -14.94 3.08 -7.85
CA LYS A 29 -13.98 2.49 -8.79
C LYS A 29 -13.48 3.56 -9.78
N GLY A 30 -12.16 3.63 -9.99
CA GLY A 30 -11.53 4.58 -10.91
C GLY A 30 -11.39 6.01 -10.37
N ALA A 31 -11.86 6.30 -9.16
CA ALA A 31 -11.72 7.62 -8.56
C ALA A 31 -10.30 7.85 -8.01
N ILE A 32 -9.84 9.10 -8.08
CA ILE A 32 -8.69 9.60 -7.34
C ILE A 32 -9.23 10.32 -6.11
N TYR A 33 -8.87 9.83 -4.92
CA TYR A 33 -9.34 10.39 -3.67
C TYR A 33 -8.20 11.04 -2.90
N GLY A 34 -8.29 12.35 -2.65
CA GLY A 34 -7.31 13.11 -1.88
C GLY A 34 -7.65 13.12 -0.39
N PHE A 35 -6.76 12.57 0.44
CA PHE A 35 -6.89 12.59 1.89
C PHE A 35 -5.92 13.62 2.48
N VAL A 36 -6.40 14.84 2.73
CA VAL A 36 -5.59 16.00 3.09
C VAL A 36 -5.84 16.42 4.54
N GLY A 37 -4.80 16.89 5.21
CA GLY A 37 -4.88 17.40 6.57
C GLY A 37 -3.49 17.67 7.16
N PRO A 38 -3.39 18.35 8.31
CA PRO A 38 -2.11 18.66 8.94
C PRO A 38 -1.37 17.40 9.43
N ASN A 39 -0.10 17.55 9.76
CA ASN A 39 0.67 16.46 10.38
C ASN A 39 0.05 16.15 11.75
N GLY A 40 -0.05 14.85 12.06
CA GLY A 40 -0.72 14.38 13.29
C GLY A 40 -2.24 14.23 13.19
N ALA A 41 -2.90 14.62 12.08
CA ALA A 41 -4.36 14.50 11.91
C ALA A 41 -4.89 13.06 11.75
N GLY A 42 -4.09 12.03 11.99
CA GLY A 42 -4.54 10.64 11.92
C GLY A 42 -4.54 10.02 10.52
N LYS A 43 -4.10 10.72 9.46
CA LYS A 43 -4.12 10.21 8.08
C LYS A 43 -3.44 8.84 7.91
N SER A 44 -2.20 8.73 8.37
CA SER A 44 -1.47 7.45 8.31
C SER A 44 -2.13 6.36 9.17
N THR A 45 -2.79 6.75 10.27
CA THR A 45 -3.55 5.83 11.11
C THR A 45 -4.75 5.26 10.37
N VAL A 46 -5.49 6.11 9.65
CA VAL A 46 -6.62 5.67 8.80
C VAL A 46 -6.12 4.73 7.72
N MET A 47 -5.04 5.08 7.00
CA MET A 47 -4.46 4.22 5.97
C MET A 47 -4.01 2.86 6.54
N LYS A 48 -3.38 2.86 7.71
CA LYS A 48 -2.96 1.62 8.39
C LYS A 48 -4.17 0.77 8.82
N MET A 49 -5.30 1.37 9.21
CA MET A 49 -6.53 0.64 9.49
C MET A 49 -7.16 0.05 8.23
N ILE A 50 -7.21 0.80 7.13
CA ILE A 50 -7.72 0.31 5.84
C ILE A 50 -6.93 -0.93 5.37
N LEU A 51 -5.62 -0.95 5.58
CA LEU A 51 -4.74 -2.07 5.22
C LEU A 51 -4.63 -3.14 6.32
N SER A 52 -5.45 -3.08 7.36
CA SER A 52 -5.43 -4.02 8.48
C SER A 52 -4.08 -4.15 9.20
N LEU A 53 -3.20 -3.15 9.07
CA LEU A 53 -1.93 -3.09 9.79
C LEU A 53 -2.14 -2.72 11.27
N ILE A 54 -3.22 -2.02 11.57
CA ILE A 54 -3.73 -1.78 12.93
C ILE A 54 -5.24 -2.01 12.95
N GLN A 55 -5.74 -2.52 14.06
CA GLN A 55 -7.18 -2.73 14.22
C GLN A 55 -7.85 -1.43 14.69
N PRO A 56 -8.99 -1.04 14.10
CA PRO A 56 -9.82 0.03 14.64
C PRO A 56 -10.42 -0.38 15.99
N ASP A 57 -10.71 0.60 16.83
CA ASP A 57 -11.42 0.38 18.11
C ASP A 57 -12.93 0.37 17.89
N ALA A 58 -13.41 1.04 16.83
CA ALA A 58 -14.79 0.98 16.37
C ALA A 58 -14.86 1.26 14.86
N GLY A 59 -16.01 0.94 14.27
CA GLY A 59 -16.24 1.09 12.84
C GLY A 59 -15.73 -0.09 12.02
N GLU A 60 -15.86 0.03 10.71
CA GLU A 60 -15.46 -1.03 9.80
C GLU A 60 -14.89 -0.48 8.48
N VAL A 61 -14.15 -1.34 7.80
CA VAL A 61 -13.58 -1.10 6.49
C VAL A 61 -14.10 -2.15 5.52
N GLN A 62 -14.47 -1.73 4.33
CA GLN A 62 -14.77 -2.62 3.20
C GLN A 62 -13.83 -2.28 2.04
N LEU A 63 -13.24 -3.30 1.44
CA LEU A 63 -12.43 -3.21 0.23
C LEU A 63 -12.96 -4.22 -0.80
N LEU A 64 -13.10 -3.77 -2.04
CA LEU A 64 -13.57 -4.62 -3.15
C LEU A 64 -14.89 -5.35 -2.83
N GLY A 65 -15.77 -4.73 -2.03
CA GLY A 65 -17.06 -5.28 -1.62
C GLY A 65 -16.99 -6.28 -0.46
N GLU A 66 -15.81 -6.52 0.10
CA GLU A 66 -15.62 -7.44 1.22
C GLU A 66 -15.19 -6.69 2.48
N LYS A 67 -15.69 -7.13 3.64
CA LYS A 67 -15.28 -6.57 4.94
C LYS A 67 -13.83 -6.96 5.26
N VAL A 68 -13.02 -5.96 5.58
CA VAL A 68 -11.62 -6.16 5.99
C VAL A 68 -11.56 -6.67 7.43
N THR A 69 -10.84 -7.76 7.60
CA THR A 69 -10.54 -8.38 8.90
C THR A 69 -9.06 -8.71 8.99
N SER A 70 -8.59 -9.16 10.15
CA SER A 70 -7.22 -9.64 10.33
C SER A 70 -6.85 -10.85 9.45
N HIS A 71 -7.82 -11.49 8.79
CA HIS A 71 -7.64 -12.68 7.94
C HIS A 71 -7.90 -12.39 6.46
N SER A 72 -8.05 -11.15 6.06
CA SER A 72 -8.39 -10.75 4.68
C SER A 72 -7.19 -10.76 3.72
N TYR A 73 -6.35 -11.79 3.78
CA TYR A 73 -5.11 -11.86 2.98
C TYR A 73 -5.37 -11.83 1.47
N GLU A 74 -6.45 -12.46 1.01
CA GLU A 74 -6.77 -12.52 -0.43
C GLU A 74 -7.17 -11.16 -1.01
N ILE A 75 -7.81 -10.31 -0.21
CA ILE A 75 -8.14 -8.95 -0.62
C ILE A 75 -6.84 -8.15 -0.85
N PHE A 76 -5.88 -8.26 0.08
CA PHE A 76 -4.65 -7.48 0.01
C PHE A 76 -3.70 -7.90 -1.11
N LYS A 77 -3.85 -9.10 -1.68
CA LYS A 77 -3.17 -9.49 -2.92
C LYS A 77 -3.60 -8.63 -4.13
N LYS A 78 -4.77 -7.99 -4.04
CA LYS A 78 -5.34 -7.13 -5.09
C LYS A 78 -5.14 -5.64 -4.81
N VAL A 79 -4.46 -5.28 -3.71
CA VAL A 79 -4.28 -3.90 -3.27
C VAL A 79 -2.80 -3.57 -3.21
N GLY A 80 -2.35 -2.64 -4.05
CA GLY A 80 -1.03 -2.04 -3.93
C GLY A 80 -1.06 -0.91 -2.89
N SER A 81 -0.07 -0.86 -2.00
CA SER A 81 0.00 0.18 -0.99
C SER A 81 1.42 0.62 -0.69
N ILE A 82 1.58 1.93 -0.45
CA ILE A 82 2.82 2.50 0.10
C ILE A 82 2.42 3.38 1.27
N ILE A 83 2.92 3.05 2.46
CA ILE A 83 2.71 3.85 3.66
C ILE A 83 4.07 4.33 4.15
N GLU A 84 4.20 5.66 4.32
CA GLU A 84 5.45 6.30 4.74
C GLU A 84 6.58 6.01 3.73
N ASN A 85 7.76 5.58 4.19
CA ASN A 85 8.88 5.27 3.31
C ASN A 85 8.86 3.79 2.91
N PRO A 86 8.99 3.48 1.62
CA PRO A 86 9.15 2.10 1.19
C PRO A 86 10.48 1.54 1.73
N TYR A 87 10.43 0.32 2.26
CA TYR A 87 11.62 -0.39 2.72
C TYR A 87 12.06 -1.41 1.68
N PHE A 88 13.34 -1.37 1.37
CA PHE A 88 13.99 -2.33 0.51
C PHE A 88 15.11 -3.03 1.28
N TYR A 89 15.44 -4.23 0.87
CA TYR A 89 16.65 -4.91 1.31
C TYR A 89 17.84 -4.31 0.56
N ASP A 90 18.52 -3.37 1.16
CA ASP A 90 19.56 -2.53 0.56
C ASP A 90 20.71 -3.31 -0.09
N LYS A 91 21.05 -4.48 0.46
CA LYS A 91 22.11 -5.38 -0.05
C LYS A 91 21.61 -6.29 -1.18
N MET A 92 20.33 -6.30 -1.47
CA MET A 92 19.74 -7.00 -2.61
C MET A 92 19.70 -6.10 -3.83
N THR A 93 19.63 -6.70 -5.01
CA THR A 93 19.36 -5.97 -6.26
C THR A 93 17.87 -5.65 -6.35
N ALA A 94 17.47 -4.75 -7.27
CA ALA A 94 16.04 -4.47 -7.51
C ALA A 94 15.28 -5.75 -7.88
N ARG A 95 15.86 -6.59 -8.74
CA ARG A 95 15.28 -7.88 -9.13
C ARG A 95 15.05 -8.78 -7.93
N GLN A 96 16.06 -8.96 -7.07
CA GLN A 96 15.94 -9.79 -5.88
C GLN A 96 14.87 -9.28 -4.90
N ASN A 97 14.75 -7.97 -4.73
CA ASN A 97 13.68 -7.38 -3.92
C ASN A 97 12.29 -7.69 -4.50
N LEU A 98 12.13 -7.59 -5.84
CA LEU A 98 10.87 -7.92 -6.52
C LEU A 98 10.55 -9.41 -6.45
N GLU A 99 11.55 -10.27 -6.66
CA GLU A 99 11.39 -11.73 -6.54
C GLU A 99 10.89 -12.11 -5.14
N LEU A 100 11.53 -11.57 -4.10
CA LEU A 100 11.13 -11.79 -2.71
C LEU A 100 9.71 -11.27 -2.45
N HIS A 101 9.36 -10.10 -2.97
CA HIS A 101 8.01 -9.55 -2.87
C HIS A 101 6.98 -10.46 -3.55
N CYS A 102 7.27 -10.93 -4.75
CA CYS A 102 6.40 -11.87 -5.47
C CYS A 102 6.21 -13.20 -4.73
N GLU A 103 7.26 -13.70 -4.07
CA GLU A 103 7.17 -14.89 -3.22
C GLU A 103 6.24 -14.66 -2.02
N TYR A 104 6.38 -13.55 -1.31
CA TYR A 104 5.49 -13.19 -0.19
C TYR A 104 4.03 -13.04 -0.62
N MET A 105 3.82 -12.47 -1.81
CA MET A 105 2.47 -12.31 -2.36
C MET A 105 1.88 -13.60 -2.95
N GLY A 106 2.68 -14.67 -3.08
CA GLY A 106 2.26 -15.94 -3.66
C GLY A 106 2.11 -15.92 -5.19
N PHE A 107 2.75 -14.98 -5.88
CA PHE A 107 2.71 -14.82 -7.33
C PHE A 107 4.12 -14.78 -7.95
N PRO A 108 4.90 -15.85 -7.90
CA PRO A 108 6.23 -15.86 -8.52
C PRO A 108 6.08 -15.76 -10.05
N ASN A 109 6.33 -14.57 -10.60
CA ASN A 109 6.23 -14.30 -12.03
C ASN A 109 7.43 -13.47 -12.51
N LYS A 110 8.39 -14.14 -13.14
CA LYS A 110 9.62 -13.52 -13.63
C LYS A 110 9.36 -12.54 -14.78
N GLU A 111 8.43 -12.86 -15.67
CA GLU A 111 8.09 -12.00 -16.82
C GLU A 111 7.53 -10.66 -16.33
N ARG A 112 6.68 -10.69 -15.30
CA ARG A 112 6.14 -9.47 -14.70
C ARG A 112 7.22 -8.63 -14.03
N ILE A 113 8.24 -9.25 -13.43
CA ILE A 113 9.39 -8.54 -12.86
C ILE A 113 10.17 -7.81 -13.96
N ASP A 114 10.40 -8.45 -15.11
CA ASP A 114 11.07 -7.84 -16.26
C ASP A 114 10.28 -6.63 -16.79
N GLU A 115 8.96 -6.78 -16.93
CA GLU A 115 8.07 -5.69 -17.33
C GLU A 115 8.15 -4.49 -16.38
N VAL A 116 8.08 -4.74 -15.05
CA VAL A 116 8.15 -3.68 -14.03
C VAL A 116 9.50 -2.99 -14.07
N LEU A 117 10.61 -3.73 -14.15
CA LEU A 117 11.95 -3.14 -14.24
C LEU A 117 12.12 -2.30 -15.50
N HIS A 118 11.52 -2.73 -16.61
CA HIS A 118 11.52 -1.95 -17.85
C HIS A 118 10.68 -0.69 -17.71
N LEU A 119 9.50 -0.79 -17.11
CA LEU A 119 8.57 0.34 -16.93
C LEU A 119 9.19 1.50 -16.13
N VAL A 120 10.08 1.18 -15.18
CA VAL A 120 10.77 2.16 -14.32
C VAL A 120 12.22 2.43 -14.73
N ASP A 121 12.62 2.01 -15.92
CA ASP A 121 13.99 2.22 -16.48
C ASP A 121 15.13 1.66 -15.60
N LEU A 122 14.87 0.56 -14.89
CA LEU A 122 15.87 -0.09 -14.04
C LEU A 122 16.57 -1.31 -14.66
N GLN A 123 16.25 -1.71 -15.89
CA GLN A 123 16.83 -2.87 -16.56
C GLN A 123 18.36 -2.80 -16.69
N ASN A 124 18.93 -1.59 -16.84
CA ASN A 124 20.37 -1.38 -16.98
C ASN A 124 21.14 -1.41 -15.66
N VAL A 125 20.44 -1.27 -14.53
CA VAL A 125 21.02 -1.22 -13.19
C VAL A 125 20.53 -2.36 -12.29
N GLU A 126 19.73 -3.27 -12.80
CA GLU A 126 19.11 -4.36 -12.07
C GLU A 126 20.08 -5.28 -11.32
N LYS A 127 21.34 -5.35 -11.76
CA LYS A 127 22.41 -6.15 -11.14
C LYS A 127 23.13 -5.42 -9.99
N LYS A 128 22.89 -4.11 -9.84
CA LYS A 128 23.44 -3.33 -8.72
C LYS A 128 22.56 -3.52 -7.47
N GLN A 129 23.19 -3.50 -6.31
CA GLN A 129 22.47 -3.45 -5.04
C GLN A 129 21.75 -2.11 -4.88
N VAL A 130 20.59 -2.12 -4.25
CA VAL A 130 19.74 -0.92 -4.07
C VAL A 130 20.48 0.19 -3.32
N CYS A 131 21.33 -0.14 -2.34
CA CYS A 131 22.16 0.84 -1.64
C CYS A 131 23.14 1.64 -2.52
N HIS A 132 23.40 1.16 -3.74
CA HIS A 132 24.25 1.87 -4.72
C HIS A 132 23.45 2.66 -5.76
N TYR A 133 22.15 2.78 -5.59
CA TYR A 133 21.32 3.58 -6.49
C TYR A 133 21.50 5.06 -6.19
N SER A 134 21.51 5.88 -7.25
CA SER A 134 21.49 7.33 -7.10
C SER A 134 20.17 7.79 -6.45
N VAL A 135 20.21 8.94 -5.77
CA VAL A 135 19.01 9.60 -5.20
C VAL A 135 17.88 9.76 -6.24
N SER A 136 18.24 9.93 -7.53
CA SER A 136 17.26 9.97 -8.62
C SER A 136 16.44 8.70 -8.79
N TYR A 137 16.96 7.55 -8.35
CA TYR A 137 16.23 6.27 -8.38
C TYR A 137 15.44 6.00 -7.09
N THR A 138 15.78 6.63 -5.97
CA THR A 138 15.07 6.45 -4.69
C THR A 138 13.70 7.13 -4.67
N HIS A 139 13.42 8.03 -5.63
CA HIS A 139 12.12 8.66 -5.82
C HIS A 139 11.21 7.92 -6.81
N LEU A 140 11.68 6.83 -7.40
CA LEU A 140 10.84 5.93 -8.19
C LEU A 140 9.95 5.11 -7.24
N THR A 141 8.90 5.72 -6.75
CA THR A 141 7.78 4.97 -6.20
C THR A 141 7.20 4.15 -7.34
N LEU A 142 7.13 2.83 -7.16
CA LEU A 142 6.44 1.96 -8.11
C LEU A 142 5.04 2.53 -8.33
N PRO A 143 4.63 2.83 -9.58
CA PRO A 143 3.29 3.29 -9.83
C PRO A 143 2.33 2.17 -9.43
N THR A 144 1.60 2.38 -8.34
CA THR A 144 0.50 1.51 -7.92
C THR A 144 -0.71 1.80 -8.81
N THR A 145 -0.54 1.65 -10.12
CA THR A 145 -1.63 1.69 -11.07
C THR A 145 -1.79 0.30 -11.64
N GLU A 146 -2.44 -0.58 -10.90
CA GLU A 146 -3.18 -1.63 -11.58
C GLU A 146 -4.41 -0.99 -12.20
N ARG A 147 -4.40 -0.89 -13.53
CA ARG A 147 -5.64 -0.77 -14.28
C ARG A 147 -6.30 -2.15 -14.25
N VAL A 148 -7.33 -2.27 -13.48
CA VAL A 148 -8.31 -3.34 -13.60
C VAL A 148 -9.35 -2.91 -14.63
#